data_ce156de41eebf47ee6df61f33622c1bd
#
_entry.id   ce156de41eebf47ee6df61f33622c1bd
#
_cell.length_a   1.000
_cell.length_b   1.000
_cell.length_c   1.000
_cell.angle_alpha   90.00
_cell.angle_beta   90.00
_cell.angle_gamma   90.00
#
_symmetry.space_group_name_H-M   'P 1'
#
loop_
_entity.id
_entity.type
_entity.pdbx_description
1 polymer ?
#
loop_
_entity_poly.entity_id
_entity_poly.type
_entity_poly.pdbx_seq_one_letter_code
_entity_poly.pdbx_strand_id
1 'polypeptide(L)'
;ERVSTNRLATKVQIQDLKDNMDVTRLNGKAHWKLETYKEALEYLKRCSNKKVLYVDMDNVLVNFQSGIDALNEDLKSRYAGCYDEVPNIFAKMQPNEGAIDAMNRLKDKYDIYILSTAPWDNPSAWSDKLEWVKRYLGEVCYKRLILSHHKNLNAGDYLIDDRKKNGAADFKGELILFGSERFPNWESVVRYLL
;
A
#
# COMPACT_ATOMS: atom_id res chain seq x y z
N GLU A 1 -9.60 3.32 -16.00
CA GLU A 1 -9.08 2.65 -14.78
C GLU A 1 -7.81 1.80 -15.02
N ARG A 2 -7.76 0.89 -16.01
CA ARG A 2 -6.55 0.04 -16.24
C ARG A 2 -5.27 0.84 -16.56
N VAL A 3 -5.39 1.98 -17.23
CA VAL A 3 -4.24 2.82 -17.60
C VAL A 3 -3.67 3.54 -16.39
N SER A 4 -4.52 4.02 -15.47
CA SER A 4 -4.09 4.78 -14.29
C SER A 4 -3.26 3.96 -13.28
N THR A 5 -3.30 2.63 -13.36
CA THR A 5 -2.52 1.73 -12.50
C THR A 5 -1.11 1.44 -13.03
N ASN A 6 -0.78 1.88 -14.26
CA ASN A 6 0.53 1.72 -14.85
C ASN A 6 1.14 3.09 -15.20
N ARG A 7 2.21 3.46 -14.49
CA ARG A 7 2.82 4.81 -14.58
C ARG A 7 3.31 5.16 -15.99
N LEU A 8 3.85 4.18 -16.75
CA LEU A 8 4.28 4.41 -18.12
C LEU A 8 3.09 4.56 -19.07
N ALA A 9 2.10 3.66 -18.98
CA ALA A 9 0.87 3.73 -19.76
C ALA A 9 0.10 5.03 -19.49
N THR A 10 0.08 5.51 -18.23
CA THR A 10 -0.53 6.78 -17.85
C THR A 10 0.17 7.96 -18.55
N LYS A 11 1.51 7.99 -18.58
CA LYS A 11 2.25 9.06 -19.28
C LYS A 11 1.97 9.07 -20.79
N VAL A 12 1.95 7.89 -21.43
CA VAL A 12 1.62 7.76 -22.85
C VAL A 12 0.21 8.24 -23.12
N GLN A 13 -0.76 7.82 -22.32
CA GLN A 13 -2.16 8.22 -22.49
C GLN A 13 -2.39 9.73 -22.24
N ILE A 14 -1.66 10.32 -21.28
CA ILE A 14 -1.68 11.79 -21.08
C ILE A 14 -1.23 12.52 -22.32
N GLN A 15 -0.18 12.03 -22.99
CA GLN A 15 0.30 12.65 -24.21
C GLN A 15 -0.69 12.48 -25.37
N ASP A 16 -1.25 11.29 -25.54
CA ASP A 16 -2.28 11.01 -26.55
C ASP A 16 -3.52 11.90 -26.37
N LEU A 17 -4.00 12.08 -25.13
CA LEU A 17 -5.11 12.98 -24.83
C LEU A 17 -4.79 14.44 -25.16
N LYS A 18 -3.56 14.92 -24.87
CA LYS A 18 -3.13 16.27 -25.25
C LYS A 18 -3.12 16.46 -26.75
N ASP A 19 -2.60 15.48 -27.48
CA ASP A 19 -2.56 15.51 -28.95
C ASP A 19 -3.97 15.49 -29.57
N ASN A 20 -4.90 14.75 -28.99
CA ASN A 20 -6.29 14.69 -29.43
C ASN A 20 -7.10 15.98 -29.10
N MET A 21 -6.62 16.79 -28.14
CA MET A 21 -7.22 18.09 -27.81
C MET A 21 -6.59 19.26 -28.59
N ASP A 22 -5.53 19.02 -29.34
CA ASP A 22 -4.86 20.06 -30.11
C ASP A 22 -5.72 20.49 -31.31
N VAL A 23 -6.38 21.64 -31.18
CA VAL A 23 -7.26 22.21 -32.20
C VAL A 23 -6.51 22.60 -33.48
N THR A 24 -5.21 22.80 -33.45
CA THR A 24 -4.40 23.14 -34.65
C THR A 24 -4.39 21.98 -35.63
N ARG A 25 -4.38 20.74 -35.14
CA ARG A 25 -4.47 19.50 -35.92
C ARG A 25 -5.84 19.25 -36.53
N LEU A 26 -6.88 19.89 -35.99
CA LEU A 26 -8.28 19.74 -36.39
C LEU A 26 -8.79 20.92 -37.21
N ASN A 27 -7.89 21.65 -37.86
CA ASN A 27 -8.22 22.85 -38.65
C ASN A 27 -9.08 23.88 -37.87
N GLY A 28 -8.76 24.07 -36.58
CA GLY A 28 -9.45 24.99 -35.70
C GLY A 28 -10.80 24.53 -35.13
N LYS A 29 -11.24 23.31 -35.44
CA LYS A 29 -12.46 22.72 -34.89
C LYS A 29 -12.18 21.95 -33.62
N ALA A 30 -12.95 22.21 -32.55
CA ALA A 30 -12.88 21.41 -31.34
C ALA A 30 -13.41 19.99 -31.59
N HIS A 31 -12.71 18.97 -31.06
CA HIS A 31 -13.19 17.58 -31.10
C HIS A 31 -14.49 17.47 -30.29
N TRP A 32 -15.49 16.73 -30.81
CA TRP A 32 -16.80 16.56 -30.15
C TRP A 32 -16.72 15.91 -28.74
N LYS A 33 -15.60 15.19 -28.43
CA LYS A 33 -15.30 14.62 -27.11
C LYS A 33 -14.38 15.51 -26.25
N LEU A 34 -14.21 16.78 -26.57
CA LEU A 34 -13.21 17.63 -25.91
C LEU A 34 -13.36 17.66 -24.39
N GLU A 35 -14.59 17.77 -23.87
CA GLU A 35 -14.83 17.77 -22.43
C GLU A 35 -14.47 16.43 -21.78
N THR A 36 -14.87 15.31 -22.41
CA THR A 36 -14.49 13.97 -21.95
C THR A 36 -12.96 13.79 -21.92
N TYR A 37 -12.24 14.34 -22.90
CA TYR A 37 -10.78 14.28 -22.94
C TYR A 37 -10.15 15.15 -21.85
N LYS A 38 -10.70 16.33 -21.56
CA LYS A 38 -10.25 17.19 -20.45
C LYS A 38 -10.42 16.49 -19.10
N GLU A 39 -11.60 15.94 -18.84
CA GLU A 39 -11.87 15.18 -17.60
C GLU A 39 -10.93 13.99 -17.44
N ALA A 40 -10.74 13.21 -18.51
CA ALA A 40 -9.81 12.07 -18.50
C ALA A 40 -8.36 12.52 -18.28
N LEU A 41 -7.92 13.62 -18.90
CA LEU A 41 -6.59 14.18 -18.72
C LEU A 41 -6.34 14.62 -17.28
N GLU A 42 -7.28 15.35 -16.67
CA GLU A 42 -7.16 15.78 -15.27
C GLU A 42 -7.15 14.60 -14.31
N TYR A 43 -7.99 13.58 -14.54
CA TYR A 43 -7.96 12.34 -13.78
C TYR A 43 -6.59 11.65 -13.86
N LEU A 44 -6.05 11.47 -15.08
CA LEU A 44 -4.77 10.80 -15.27
C LEU A 44 -3.58 11.59 -14.70
N LYS A 45 -3.59 12.94 -14.84
CA LYS A 45 -2.59 13.81 -14.22
C LYS A 45 -2.59 13.64 -12.68
N ARG A 46 -3.78 13.66 -12.06
CA ARG A 46 -3.93 13.44 -10.62
C ARG A 46 -3.37 12.08 -10.19
N CYS A 47 -3.67 11.01 -10.94
CA CYS A 47 -3.14 9.69 -10.67
C CYS A 47 -1.62 9.61 -10.88
N SER A 48 -1.07 10.27 -11.91
CA SER A 48 0.36 10.22 -12.23
C SER A 48 1.25 11.01 -11.26
N ASN A 49 0.68 11.96 -10.52
CA ASN A 49 1.40 12.83 -9.59
C ASN A 49 1.38 12.33 -8.14
N LYS A 50 0.63 11.26 -7.85
CA LYS A 50 0.64 10.68 -6.50
C LYS A 50 2.01 10.10 -6.18
N LYS A 51 2.51 10.43 -4.99
CA LYS A 51 3.70 9.78 -4.42
C LYS A 51 3.36 8.34 -4.03
N VAL A 52 4.32 7.45 -4.20
CA VAL A 52 4.17 6.03 -3.82
C VAL A 52 4.42 5.87 -2.33
N LEU A 53 3.43 5.31 -1.64
CA LEU A 53 3.49 5.00 -0.21
C LEU A 53 3.41 3.49 -0.01
N TYR A 54 4.47 2.90 0.52
CA TYR A 54 4.47 1.53 1.00
C TYR A 54 4.12 1.46 2.47
N VAL A 55 3.32 0.46 2.84
CA VAL A 55 2.88 0.24 4.22
C VAL A 55 3.11 -1.22 4.59
N ASP A 56 3.87 -1.48 5.65
CA ASP A 56 4.02 -2.83 6.20
C ASP A 56 2.73 -3.32 6.87
N MET A 57 2.63 -4.63 7.08
CA MET A 57 1.47 -5.21 7.76
C MET A 57 1.73 -5.42 9.25
N ASP A 58 2.74 -6.20 9.61
CA ASP A 58 2.92 -6.69 10.96
C ASP A 58 3.24 -5.54 11.93
N ASN A 59 2.47 -5.40 12.99
CA ASN A 59 2.51 -4.29 13.97
C ASN A 59 2.31 -2.88 13.39
N VAL A 60 2.09 -2.73 12.10
CA VAL A 60 1.73 -1.48 11.42
C VAL A 60 0.23 -1.47 11.09
N LEU A 61 -0.21 -2.29 10.14
CA LEU A 61 -1.63 -2.44 9.80
C LEU A 61 -2.35 -3.42 10.73
N VAL A 62 -1.66 -4.49 11.14
CA VAL A 62 -2.22 -5.57 11.96
C VAL A 62 -1.62 -5.57 13.36
N ASN A 63 -2.45 -5.82 14.36
CA ASN A 63 -2.02 -6.10 15.72
C ASN A 63 -1.59 -7.56 15.81
N PHE A 64 -0.28 -7.82 15.75
CA PHE A 64 0.26 -9.17 15.81
C PHE A 64 -0.10 -9.89 17.10
N GLN A 65 -0.13 -9.16 18.24
CA GLN A 65 -0.50 -9.72 19.54
C GLN A 65 -1.92 -10.31 19.52
N SER A 66 -2.87 -9.71 18.79
CA SER A 66 -4.23 -10.24 18.67
C SER A 66 -4.30 -11.64 18.06
N GLY A 67 -3.34 -11.95 17.15
CA GLY A 67 -3.18 -13.29 16.59
C GLY A 67 -2.70 -14.29 17.64
N ILE A 68 -1.72 -13.90 18.48
CA ILE A 68 -1.21 -14.72 19.60
C ILE A 68 -2.32 -14.96 20.63
N ASP A 69 -3.08 -13.92 20.99
CA ASP A 69 -4.15 -14.02 21.97
C ASP A 69 -5.24 -14.99 21.55
N ALA A 70 -5.47 -15.12 20.24
CA ALA A 70 -6.43 -16.07 19.66
C ALA A 70 -5.95 -17.53 19.63
N LEU A 71 -4.68 -17.81 20.00
CA LEU A 71 -4.14 -19.17 20.08
C LEU A 71 -4.55 -19.87 21.37
N ASN A 72 -4.72 -21.19 21.29
CA ASN A 72 -4.83 -22.01 22.49
C ASN A 72 -3.45 -22.20 23.18
N GLU A 73 -3.45 -22.65 24.41
CA GLU A 73 -2.22 -22.76 25.23
C GLU A 73 -1.23 -23.81 24.68
N ASP A 74 -1.69 -24.85 23.99
CA ASP A 74 -0.83 -25.84 23.34
C ASP A 74 -0.01 -25.20 22.21
N LEU A 75 -0.67 -24.42 21.34
CA LEU A 75 0.02 -23.68 20.27
C LEU A 75 0.94 -22.60 20.81
N LYS A 76 0.52 -21.85 21.85
CA LYS A 76 1.38 -20.86 22.50
C LYS A 76 2.65 -21.48 23.06
N SER A 77 2.52 -22.63 23.71
CA SER A 77 3.66 -23.36 24.27
C SER A 77 4.58 -23.91 23.17
N ARG A 78 4.00 -24.53 22.13
CA ARG A 78 4.75 -25.16 21.03
C ARG A 78 5.55 -24.15 20.21
N TYR A 79 4.98 -22.97 19.97
CA TYR A 79 5.59 -21.91 19.13
C TYR A 79 6.15 -20.74 19.95
N ALA A 80 6.47 -20.95 21.22
CA ALA A 80 7.04 -19.92 22.07
C ALA A 80 8.33 -19.35 21.44
N GLY A 81 8.32 -18.04 21.13
CA GLY A 81 9.44 -17.34 20.48
C GLY A 81 9.45 -17.34 18.95
N CYS A 82 8.54 -18.09 18.29
CA CYS A 82 8.39 -18.14 16.83
C CYS A 82 6.90 -18.16 16.41
N TYR A 83 6.10 -17.29 17.00
CA TYR A 83 4.65 -17.24 16.74
C TYR A 83 4.28 -16.93 15.29
N ASP A 84 5.16 -16.30 14.55
CA ASP A 84 5.00 -16.05 13.12
C ASP A 84 5.05 -17.33 12.26
N GLU A 85 5.54 -18.44 12.82
CA GLU A 85 5.52 -19.76 12.18
C GLU A 85 4.21 -20.53 12.43
N VAL A 86 3.31 -20.04 13.31
CA VAL A 86 2.03 -20.72 13.57
C VAL A 86 1.16 -20.69 12.32
N PRO A 87 0.71 -21.85 11.80
CA PRO A 87 -0.16 -21.89 10.63
C PRO A 87 -1.46 -21.09 10.84
N ASN A 88 -1.82 -20.29 9.84
CA ASN A 88 -3.03 -19.45 9.81
C ASN A 88 -3.10 -18.36 10.90
N ILE A 89 -1.98 -17.99 11.52
CA ILE A 89 -1.99 -16.94 12.55
C ILE A 89 -2.34 -15.57 11.94
N PHE A 90 -1.82 -15.25 10.75
CA PHE A 90 -2.03 -13.95 10.11
C PHE A 90 -3.49 -13.70 9.71
N ALA A 91 -4.26 -14.76 9.40
CA ALA A 91 -5.69 -14.66 9.12
C ALA A 91 -6.54 -14.24 10.34
N LYS A 92 -6.03 -14.45 11.56
CA LYS A 92 -6.75 -14.18 12.83
C LYS A 92 -6.49 -12.79 13.38
N MET A 93 -5.48 -12.10 12.90
CA MET A 93 -5.05 -10.79 13.41
C MET A 93 -6.10 -9.72 13.18
N GLN A 94 -6.29 -8.86 14.18
CA GLN A 94 -7.15 -7.68 14.08
C GLN A 94 -6.36 -6.49 13.54
N PRO A 95 -7.02 -5.51 12.88
CA PRO A 95 -6.36 -4.27 12.53
C PRO A 95 -5.84 -3.52 13.76
N ASN A 96 -4.70 -2.83 13.60
CA ASN A 96 -4.28 -1.84 14.58
C ASN A 96 -5.28 -0.68 14.64
N GLU A 97 -5.38 -0.06 15.79
CA GLU A 97 -6.23 1.10 16.01
C GLU A 97 -5.88 2.22 15.02
N GLY A 98 -6.89 2.76 14.35
CA GLY A 98 -6.75 3.82 13.35
C GLY A 98 -6.17 3.40 11.99
N ALA A 99 -5.69 2.15 11.83
CA ALA A 99 -5.01 1.72 10.60
C ALA A 99 -5.92 1.82 9.36
N ILE A 100 -7.15 1.30 9.45
CA ILE A 100 -8.08 1.28 8.32
C ILE A 100 -8.55 2.69 7.96
N ASP A 101 -8.83 3.55 8.97
CA ASP A 101 -9.17 4.95 8.75
C ASP A 101 -8.00 5.70 8.07
N ALA A 102 -6.78 5.52 8.56
CA ALA A 102 -5.59 6.13 7.99
C ALA A 102 -5.40 5.77 6.52
N MET A 103 -5.54 4.50 6.16
CA MET A 103 -5.46 4.04 4.77
C MET A 103 -6.52 4.70 3.87
N ASN A 104 -7.75 4.84 4.37
CA ASN A 104 -8.84 5.52 3.66
C ASN A 104 -8.58 7.02 3.48
N ARG A 105 -7.98 7.69 4.45
CA ARG A 105 -7.62 9.12 4.36
C ARG A 105 -6.45 9.37 3.42
N LEU A 106 -5.48 8.45 3.37
CA LEU A 106 -4.26 8.59 2.57
C LEU A 106 -4.44 8.22 1.09
N LYS A 107 -5.42 7.36 0.74
CA LYS A 107 -5.62 6.84 -0.64
C LYS A 107 -5.81 7.92 -1.69
N ASP A 108 -6.35 9.08 -1.32
CA ASP A 108 -6.61 10.16 -2.25
C ASP A 108 -5.35 10.97 -2.60
N LYS A 109 -4.38 11.01 -1.68
CA LYS A 109 -3.12 11.75 -1.83
C LYS A 109 -1.97 10.87 -2.33
N TYR A 110 -1.97 9.58 -1.99
CA TYR A 110 -0.90 8.64 -2.26
C TYR A 110 -1.33 7.49 -3.15
N ASP A 111 -0.38 6.93 -3.90
CA ASP A 111 -0.49 5.64 -4.57
C ASP A 111 0.00 4.56 -3.59
N ILE A 112 -0.95 3.97 -2.85
CA ILE A 112 -0.66 3.11 -1.71
C ILE A 112 -0.47 1.67 -2.15
N TYR A 113 0.58 1.02 -1.65
CA TYR A 113 0.83 -0.41 -1.73
C TYR A 113 1.15 -0.98 -0.36
N ILE A 114 0.72 -2.19 -0.10
CA ILE A 114 1.17 -2.96 1.06
C ILE A 114 2.48 -3.64 0.66
N LEU A 115 3.53 -3.46 1.48
CA LEU A 115 4.84 -4.07 1.28
C LEU A 115 5.25 -4.78 2.57
N SER A 116 4.97 -6.07 2.65
CA SER A 116 5.18 -6.89 3.83
C SER A 116 6.11 -8.06 3.57
N THR A 117 6.57 -8.71 4.64
CA THR A 117 7.33 -9.94 4.57
C THR A 117 6.48 -11.10 5.07
N ALA A 118 6.37 -12.18 4.30
CA ALA A 118 5.78 -13.42 4.80
C ALA A 118 6.91 -14.29 5.38
N PRO A 119 6.80 -14.80 6.62
CA PRO A 119 7.79 -15.70 7.19
C PRO A 119 8.06 -16.89 6.27
N TRP A 120 9.35 -17.22 6.09
CA TRP A 120 9.77 -18.24 5.12
C TRP A 120 9.25 -19.64 5.47
N ASP A 121 9.23 -19.96 6.77
CA ASP A 121 8.83 -21.28 7.28
C ASP A 121 7.33 -21.39 7.57
N ASN A 122 6.54 -20.34 7.25
CA ASN A 122 5.08 -20.35 7.34
C ASN A 122 4.42 -20.15 5.97
N PRO A 123 4.20 -21.22 5.19
CA PRO A 123 3.55 -21.09 3.87
C PRO A 123 2.16 -20.48 3.91
N SER A 124 1.39 -20.66 5.02
CA SER A 124 0.05 -20.07 5.15
C SER A 124 0.08 -18.54 5.22
N ALA A 125 1.19 -17.95 5.70
CA ALA A 125 1.31 -16.49 5.83
C ALA A 125 1.08 -15.75 4.50
N TRP A 126 1.41 -16.37 3.36
CA TRP A 126 1.23 -15.77 2.04
C TRP A 126 -0.26 -15.61 1.69
N SER A 127 -1.04 -16.66 1.86
CA SER A 127 -2.48 -16.63 1.63
C SER A 127 -3.22 -15.84 2.70
N ASP A 128 -2.82 -15.99 3.96
CA ASP A 128 -3.43 -15.29 5.09
C ASP A 128 -3.33 -13.77 4.96
N LYS A 129 -2.16 -13.25 4.59
CA LYS A 129 -1.95 -11.82 4.36
C LYS A 129 -2.81 -11.31 3.20
N LEU A 130 -2.94 -12.08 2.12
CA LEU A 130 -3.83 -11.73 1.02
C LEU A 130 -5.30 -11.69 1.46
N GLU A 131 -5.76 -12.69 2.21
CA GLU A 131 -7.15 -12.75 2.69
C GLU A 131 -7.44 -11.63 3.70
N TRP A 132 -6.48 -11.28 4.56
CA TRP A 132 -6.59 -10.15 5.45
C TRP A 132 -6.75 -8.84 4.68
N VAL A 133 -5.91 -8.60 3.67
CA VAL A 133 -6.00 -7.40 2.82
C VAL A 133 -7.33 -7.32 2.10
N LYS A 134 -7.82 -8.42 1.54
CA LYS A 134 -9.15 -8.45 0.89
C LYS A 134 -10.28 -8.09 1.87
N ARG A 135 -10.20 -8.61 3.11
CA ARG A 135 -11.22 -8.39 4.14
C ARG A 135 -11.30 -6.95 4.60
N TYR A 136 -10.16 -6.31 4.87
CA TYR A 136 -10.11 -5.01 5.54
C TYR A 136 -9.81 -3.83 4.61
N LEU A 137 -9.11 -4.07 3.49
CA LEU A 137 -8.61 -3.04 2.58
C LEU A 137 -8.88 -3.34 1.09
N GLY A 138 -9.87 -4.18 0.80
CA GLY A 138 -10.13 -4.71 -0.54
C GLY A 138 -10.29 -3.63 -1.62
N GLU A 139 -10.91 -2.50 -1.31
CA GLU A 139 -11.05 -1.39 -2.27
C GLU A 139 -9.77 -0.57 -2.40
N VAL A 140 -9.12 -0.25 -1.26
CA VAL A 140 -7.93 0.62 -1.22
C VAL A 140 -6.71 -0.08 -1.82
N CYS A 141 -6.56 -1.38 -1.52
CA CYS A 141 -5.37 -2.17 -1.85
C CYS A 141 -5.65 -3.30 -2.85
N TYR A 142 -6.67 -3.16 -3.70
CA TYR A 142 -6.94 -4.14 -4.76
C TYR A 142 -5.74 -4.30 -5.69
N LYS A 143 -5.18 -5.52 -5.75
CA LYS A 143 -3.96 -5.84 -6.51
C LYS A 143 -2.71 -5.03 -6.12
N ARG A 144 -2.63 -4.61 -4.85
CA ARG A 144 -1.57 -3.74 -4.32
C ARG A 144 -0.85 -4.35 -3.12
N LEU A 145 -0.79 -5.68 -3.04
CA LEU A 145 -0.01 -6.42 -2.05
C LEU A 145 1.28 -6.93 -2.68
N ILE A 146 2.41 -6.58 -2.05
CA ILE A 146 3.75 -7.07 -2.37
C ILE A 146 4.29 -7.79 -1.15
N LEU A 147 4.67 -9.05 -1.31
CA LEU A 147 5.36 -9.82 -0.27
C LEU A 147 6.83 -9.98 -0.69
N SER A 148 7.74 -9.47 0.15
CA SER A 148 9.17 -9.45 -0.16
C SER A 148 10.02 -9.45 1.12
N HIS A 149 11.12 -10.19 1.09
CA HIS A 149 12.19 -10.14 2.10
C HIS A 149 13.22 -9.04 1.80
N HIS A 150 13.04 -8.30 0.69
CA HIS A 150 13.94 -7.26 0.21
C HIS A 150 13.17 -5.99 -0.10
N LYS A 151 12.73 -5.28 0.94
CA LYS A 151 11.93 -4.04 0.79
C LYS A 151 12.69 -2.93 0.07
N ASN A 152 14.03 -2.92 0.17
CA ASN A 152 14.93 -1.99 -0.51
C ASN A 152 14.91 -2.09 -2.05
N LEU A 153 14.42 -3.19 -2.62
CA LEU A 153 14.30 -3.34 -4.08
C LEU A 153 13.06 -2.66 -4.66
N ASN A 154 12.18 -2.13 -3.81
CA ASN A 154 10.97 -1.44 -4.23
C ASN A 154 11.21 0.07 -4.31
N ALA A 155 10.89 0.67 -5.45
CA ALA A 155 11.03 2.10 -5.66
C ALA A 155 9.77 2.85 -5.23
N GLY A 156 9.90 3.77 -4.28
CA GLY A 156 8.79 4.57 -3.75
C GLY A 156 9.29 5.79 -2.99
N ASP A 157 8.35 6.65 -2.58
CA ASP A 157 8.67 7.89 -1.87
C ASP A 157 8.71 7.69 -0.35
N TYR A 158 7.81 6.83 0.17
CA TYR A 158 7.67 6.55 1.60
C TYR A 158 7.49 5.06 1.87
N LEU A 159 8.03 4.59 3.00
CA LEU A 159 7.78 3.29 3.59
C LEU A 159 7.42 3.47 5.07
N ILE A 160 6.22 3.01 5.48
CA ILE A 160 5.84 2.91 6.89
C ILE A 160 6.15 1.49 7.36
N ASP A 161 7.02 1.34 8.36
CA ASP A 161 7.47 0.03 8.87
C ASP A 161 7.78 0.16 10.36
N ASP A 162 7.52 -0.86 11.18
CA ASP A 162 7.84 -0.89 12.62
C ASP A 162 9.30 -1.25 12.88
N ARG A 163 10.01 -1.75 11.86
CA ARG A 163 11.39 -2.27 11.97
C ARG A 163 12.26 -1.84 10.80
N LYS A 164 13.58 -1.93 11.02
CA LYS A 164 14.60 -1.68 10.00
C LYS A 164 15.10 -2.97 9.32
N LYS A 165 14.37 -4.08 9.46
CA LYS A 165 14.73 -5.40 8.92
C LYS A 165 14.26 -5.59 7.47
N ASN A 166 14.63 -6.70 6.86
CA ASN A 166 14.21 -7.10 5.52
C ASN A 166 14.40 -6.00 4.45
N GLY A 167 15.50 -5.25 4.54
CA GLY A 167 15.84 -4.19 3.62
C GLY A 167 15.12 -2.84 3.88
N ALA A 168 14.29 -2.72 4.92
CA ALA A 168 13.60 -1.46 5.21
C ALA A 168 14.59 -0.31 5.54
N ALA A 169 15.73 -0.60 6.20
CA ALA A 169 16.76 0.40 6.48
C ALA A 169 17.41 0.99 5.22
N ASP A 170 17.44 0.21 4.13
CA ASP A 170 18.09 0.57 2.86
C ASP A 170 17.07 1.02 1.80
N PHE A 171 15.82 1.24 2.19
CA PHE A 171 14.81 1.79 1.31
C PHE A 171 15.22 3.17 0.81
N LYS A 172 15.08 3.43 -0.49
CA LYS A 172 15.60 4.65 -1.13
C LYS A 172 14.76 5.92 -0.86
N GLY A 173 13.48 5.73 -0.53
CA GLY A 173 12.61 6.82 -0.07
C GLY A 173 12.75 7.07 1.42
N GLU A 174 11.80 7.78 2.01
CA GLU A 174 11.76 8.04 3.43
C GLU A 174 11.15 6.87 4.21
N LEU A 175 11.88 6.34 5.20
CA LEU A 175 11.37 5.37 6.16
C LEU A 175 10.68 6.09 7.32
N ILE A 176 9.38 5.89 7.46
CA ILE A 176 8.56 6.32 8.60
C ILE A 176 8.53 5.16 9.59
N LEU A 177 9.33 5.27 10.65
CA LEU A 177 9.45 4.21 11.66
C LEU A 177 8.24 4.25 12.61
N PHE A 178 7.25 3.41 12.34
CA PHE A 178 6.02 3.30 13.13
C PHE A 178 6.32 2.77 14.54
N GLY A 179 5.62 3.29 15.55
CA GLY A 179 5.88 2.96 16.96
C GLY A 179 7.07 3.71 17.58
N SER A 180 7.76 4.57 16.80
CA SER A 180 8.82 5.43 17.33
C SER A 180 8.25 6.63 18.12
N GLU A 181 9.11 7.35 18.84
CA GLU A 181 8.75 8.59 19.53
C GLU A 181 8.10 9.63 18.59
N ARG A 182 8.60 9.72 17.33
CA ARG A 182 8.07 10.64 16.31
C ARG A 182 6.73 10.15 15.72
N PHE A 183 6.56 8.86 15.58
CA PHE A 183 5.40 8.24 14.95
C PHE A 183 4.80 7.14 15.83
N PRO A 184 4.29 7.47 17.04
CA PRO A 184 3.82 6.48 18.00
C PRO A 184 2.57 5.73 17.56
N ASN A 185 1.78 6.29 16.65
CA ASN A 185 0.50 5.75 16.19
C ASN A 185 0.11 6.29 14.81
N TRP A 186 -0.99 5.80 14.26
CA TRP A 186 -1.49 6.21 12.96
C TRP A 186 -1.88 7.69 12.87
N GLU A 187 -2.39 8.30 13.95
CA GLU A 187 -2.73 9.72 13.96
C GLU A 187 -1.51 10.61 13.69
N SER A 188 -0.35 10.28 14.28
CA SER A 188 0.90 11.00 14.07
C SER A 188 1.43 10.83 12.64
N VAL A 189 1.30 9.63 12.07
CA VAL A 189 1.68 9.34 10.68
C VAL A 189 0.80 10.11 9.69
N VAL A 190 -0.51 10.07 9.89
CA VAL A 190 -1.46 10.79 9.03
C VAL A 190 -1.24 12.29 9.08
N ARG A 191 -1.02 12.87 10.28
CA ARG A 191 -0.71 14.29 10.44
C ARG A 191 0.56 14.70 9.71
N TYR A 192 1.55 13.82 9.65
CA TYR A 192 2.81 14.08 8.94
C TYR A 192 2.63 14.02 7.42
N LEU A 193 1.81 13.08 6.94
CA LEU A 193 1.64 12.83 5.51
C LEU A 193 0.58 13.74 4.85
N LEU A 194 -0.41 14.26 5.56
CA LEU A 194 -1.46 15.15 5.07
C LEU A 194 -1.19 16.62 5.33
#